data_aa3ce90fa7855289a04d8c1debff8c74
#
_entry.id   aa3ce90fa7855289a04d8c1debff8c74
#
_cell.length_a   1.000
_cell.length_b   1.000
_cell.length_c   1.000
_cell.angle_alpha   90.00
_cell.angle_beta   90.00
_cell.angle_gamma   90.00
#
_symmetry.space_group_name_H-M   'P 1'
#
loop_
_entity.id
_entity.type
_entity.pdbx_description
1 polymer ?
#
loop_
_entity_poly.entity_id
_entity_poly.type
_entity_poly.pdbx_seq_one_letter_code
_entity_poly.pdbx_strand_id
1 'polypeptide(L)'
;MGGELTNPNKSDKEVLSIYSVGDNSYGNIYYLNNKELNIKRLFMDNYYQCFAIDNNNNLYSWGLNNYYQLANGKNSKYLFNTNESDSKKTNQSNFSIISSSSNNTIIKTIKNIGNIFSSPSSIPMEVSKIKTISCGDGFTLFLTNNGLVYSVGRNDKGQLGYELNSNTALIVDGILCNNKLTCIEYFVKNKINIDNIICGADFCFALESLNIDEDGDIEYNGIYSWGNNELNQLGIEENKYKYYFNPIKADLVTKILNKQRTKIKKLVCGWSHSCLLTKNNMIYLWGNPFKEYNKNYKNIKEPININKIKNSKITQISSGFNHIAVLSKFYNSKIELYTFGANEFGQLGYPTEEIFIDQFNKVEIPKTELNENLEIKKIECGAYHTLIQMGNNLIYGFGQNNCKQIGNYQDEFLSSPKKWNYIIDNNKDKILYDIKCSNSISCLLYKTRPENKEEKNEEKIIEDKIDEKIMVNSLRTEDVPLNKII
;
A
#
# COMPACT_ATOMS: atom_id res chain seq x y z
N MET A 1 -1.67 -48.36 28.13
CA MET A 1 -1.81 -46.93 28.41
C MET A 1 -0.95 -46.21 27.41
N GLY A 2 -1.49 -45.91 26.26
CA GLY A 2 -0.81 -45.17 25.20
C GLY A 2 -1.26 -43.72 25.23
N GLY A 3 -0.37 -42.83 25.67
CA GLY A 3 -0.58 -41.40 25.58
C GLY A 3 -0.33 -40.94 24.13
N GLU A 4 -1.34 -40.43 23.45
CA GLU A 4 -1.21 -39.74 22.20
C GLU A 4 -0.40 -38.43 22.42
N LEU A 5 0.78 -38.38 21.84
CA LEU A 5 1.56 -37.17 21.70
C LEU A 5 0.85 -36.24 20.69
N THR A 6 0.15 -35.24 21.19
CA THR A 6 -0.37 -34.13 20.38
C THR A 6 0.81 -33.36 19.79
N ASN A 7 0.87 -33.36 18.49
CA ASN A 7 1.89 -32.68 17.69
C ASN A 7 1.71 -31.14 17.82
N PRO A 8 2.66 -30.35 18.40
CA PRO A 8 2.49 -28.92 18.66
C PRO A 8 2.84 -28.01 17.47
N ASN A 9 2.75 -28.50 16.22
CA ASN A 9 3.15 -27.76 15.02
C ASN A 9 2.03 -27.65 13.97
N LYS A 10 0.83 -27.21 14.38
CA LYS A 10 -0.05 -26.44 13.48
C LYS A 10 0.06 -24.99 13.87
N SER A 11 1.10 -24.28 13.37
CA SER A 11 1.06 -22.83 13.28
C SER A 11 -0.13 -22.49 12.40
N ASP A 12 -1.17 -21.88 12.97
CA ASP A 12 -2.29 -21.30 12.23
C ASP A 12 -1.68 -20.29 11.25
N LYS A 13 -1.59 -20.69 9.97
CA LYS A 13 -1.10 -19.82 8.91
C LYS A 13 -2.15 -18.73 8.75
N GLU A 14 -1.83 -17.52 9.22
CA GLU A 14 -2.70 -16.36 9.04
C GLU A 14 -2.99 -16.15 7.54
N VAL A 15 -4.27 -16.22 7.17
CA VAL A 15 -4.73 -16.01 5.81
C VAL A 15 -5.32 -14.61 5.71
N LEU A 16 -4.78 -13.78 4.79
CA LEU A 16 -5.34 -12.48 4.49
C LEU A 16 -6.35 -12.59 3.33
N SER A 17 -7.56 -12.11 3.56
CA SER A 17 -8.53 -11.85 2.50
C SER A 17 -8.38 -10.41 2.02
N ILE A 18 -8.29 -10.19 0.71
CA ILE A 18 -8.08 -8.87 0.11
C ILE A 18 -9.33 -8.47 -0.67
N TYR A 19 -9.82 -7.26 -0.40
CA TYR A 19 -10.88 -6.62 -1.17
C TYR A 19 -10.31 -5.35 -1.82
N SER A 20 -10.39 -5.24 -3.14
CA SER A 20 -9.92 -4.07 -3.84
C SER A 20 -11.03 -3.44 -4.69
N VAL A 21 -11.05 -2.11 -4.72
CA VAL A 21 -11.97 -1.28 -5.51
C VAL A 21 -11.22 -0.13 -6.18
N GLY A 22 -11.79 0.42 -7.25
CA GLY A 22 -11.19 1.56 -7.96
C GLY A 22 -11.01 1.29 -9.45
N ASP A 23 -9.97 1.87 -10.04
CA ASP A 23 -9.66 1.74 -11.46
C ASP A 23 -9.26 0.32 -11.85
N ASN A 24 -10.03 -0.27 -12.77
CA ASN A 24 -9.75 -1.61 -13.31
C ASN A 24 -9.19 -1.59 -14.73
N SER A 25 -8.82 -0.44 -15.27
CA SER A 25 -8.32 -0.30 -16.64
C SER A 25 -7.11 -1.20 -16.94
N TYR A 26 -6.34 -1.53 -15.91
CA TYR A 26 -5.14 -2.39 -16.03
C TYR A 26 -5.32 -3.74 -15.33
N GLY A 27 -6.54 -4.18 -15.05
CA GLY A 27 -6.81 -5.43 -14.35
C GLY A 27 -6.41 -5.41 -12.88
N ASN A 28 -6.41 -4.25 -12.27
CA ASN A 28 -5.93 -4.04 -10.89
C ASN A 28 -6.94 -4.46 -9.82
N ILE A 29 -8.24 -4.55 -10.20
CA ILE A 29 -9.29 -4.97 -9.27
C ILE A 29 -9.50 -6.46 -9.42
N TYR A 30 -9.03 -7.18 -8.45
CA TYR A 30 -9.36 -8.59 -8.27
C TYR A 30 -9.93 -8.77 -6.88
N TYR A 31 -11.11 -9.36 -6.88
CA TYR A 31 -11.61 -10.04 -5.71
C TYR A 31 -10.72 -11.26 -5.49
N LEU A 32 -9.61 -11.07 -4.77
CA LEU A 32 -8.70 -12.16 -4.39
C LEU A 32 -9.31 -13.04 -3.27
N ASN A 33 -10.63 -13.26 -3.34
CA ASN A 33 -11.29 -14.27 -2.52
C ASN A 33 -11.05 -15.66 -3.14
N ASN A 34 -9.88 -15.84 -3.72
CA ASN A 34 -9.45 -17.13 -4.18
C ASN A 34 -8.96 -17.88 -2.94
N LYS A 35 -9.77 -18.83 -2.44
CA LYS A 35 -9.42 -19.71 -1.31
C LYS A 35 -8.06 -20.40 -1.49
N GLU A 36 -7.49 -20.33 -2.69
CA GLU A 36 -6.19 -20.92 -3.05
C GLU A 36 -5.00 -19.98 -2.85
N LEU A 37 -5.21 -18.66 -2.76
CA LEU A 37 -4.14 -17.68 -2.59
C LEU A 37 -4.06 -17.20 -1.14
N ASN A 38 -3.39 -17.97 -0.30
CA ASN A 38 -3.11 -17.60 1.09
C ASN A 38 -2.08 -16.48 1.14
N ILE A 39 -2.50 -15.23 0.86
CA ILE A 39 -1.62 -14.08 0.83
C ILE A 39 -1.07 -13.79 2.23
N LYS A 40 0.25 -13.64 2.30
CA LYS A 40 1.00 -13.28 3.52
C LYS A 40 1.35 -11.80 3.54
N ARG A 41 1.73 -11.23 2.39
CA ARG A 41 2.13 -9.80 2.27
C ARG A 41 1.63 -9.22 0.97
N LEU A 42 1.17 -7.96 1.03
CA LEU A 42 0.75 -7.14 -0.11
C LEU A 42 1.61 -5.89 -0.17
N PHE A 43 2.14 -5.57 -1.36
CA PHE A 43 2.92 -4.37 -1.66
C PHE A 43 2.17 -3.55 -2.70
N MET A 44 1.90 -2.31 -2.37
CA MET A 44 1.23 -1.34 -3.21
C MET A 44 1.77 0.04 -2.85
N ASP A 45 2.11 0.81 -3.86
CA ASP A 45 2.48 2.23 -3.75
C ASP A 45 1.55 3.06 -4.65
N ASN A 46 1.73 4.36 -4.74
CA ASN A 46 0.86 5.28 -5.48
C ASN A 46 0.82 5.08 -7.00
N TYR A 47 1.31 3.94 -7.52
CA TYR A 47 1.36 3.63 -8.94
C TYR A 47 0.55 2.36 -9.25
N TYR A 48 0.38 2.03 -10.53
CA TYR A 48 -0.52 0.96 -10.98
C TYR A 48 0.04 -0.47 -10.86
N GLN A 49 1.15 -0.67 -10.14
CA GLN A 49 1.72 -1.99 -9.89
C GLN A 49 1.33 -2.50 -8.51
N CYS A 50 0.99 -3.78 -8.45
CA CYS A 50 0.71 -4.49 -7.21
C CYS A 50 1.49 -5.78 -7.15
N PHE A 51 1.98 -6.13 -5.96
CA PHE A 51 2.71 -7.36 -5.70
C PHE A 51 2.19 -8.02 -4.43
N ALA A 52 2.11 -9.36 -4.45
CA ALA A 52 1.76 -10.13 -3.25
C ALA A 52 2.65 -11.36 -3.10
N ILE A 53 2.94 -11.73 -1.87
CA ILE A 53 3.63 -12.98 -1.53
C ILE A 53 2.67 -13.85 -0.71
N ASP A 54 2.51 -15.11 -1.12
CA ASP A 54 1.69 -16.09 -0.40
C ASP A 54 2.47 -16.82 0.71
N ASN A 55 1.78 -17.66 1.49
CA ASN A 55 2.38 -18.46 2.54
C ASN A 55 3.35 -19.55 2.01
N ASN A 56 3.31 -19.86 0.73
CA ASN A 56 4.23 -20.77 0.06
C ASN A 56 5.44 -20.05 -0.54
N ASN A 57 5.57 -18.73 -0.29
CA ASN A 57 6.57 -17.84 -0.86
C ASN A 57 6.50 -17.75 -2.41
N ASN A 58 5.31 -17.85 -2.99
CA ASN A 58 5.11 -17.47 -4.38
C ASN A 58 4.92 -15.95 -4.46
N LEU A 59 5.57 -15.31 -5.42
CA LEU A 59 5.39 -13.91 -5.74
C LEU A 59 4.39 -13.77 -6.89
N TYR A 60 3.40 -12.92 -6.68
CA TYR A 60 2.38 -12.53 -7.66
C TYR A 60 2.56 -11.07 -8.00
N SER A 61 2.34 -10.71 -9.27
CA SER A 61 2.33 -9.33 -9.72
C SER A 61 1.21 -9.09 -10.72
N TRP A 62 0.56 -7.92 -10.61
CA TRP A 62 -0.51 -7.49 -11.52
C TRP A 62 -0.55 -5.97 -11.65
N GLY A 63 -1.29 -5.48 -12.63
CA GLY A 63 -1.43 -4.07 -12.94
C GLY A 63 -0.71 -3.66 -14.21
N LEU A 64 -0.35 -2.37 -14.32
CA LEU A 64 0.31 -1.80 -15.48
C LEU A 64 1.69 -2.43 -15.70
N ASN A 65 2.00 -2.78 -16.97
CA ASN A 65 3.27 -3.44 -17.33
C ASN A 65 3.83 -3.00 -18.68
N ASN A 66 3.58 -1.79 -19.11
CA ASN A 66 4.06 -1.27 -20.40
C ASN A 66 5.58 -1.13 -20.47
N TYR A 67 6.28 -1.05 -19.35
CA TYR A 67 7.75 -0.92 -19.24
C TYR A 67 8.41 -2.08 -18.49
N TYR A 68 7.80 -3.28 -18.44
CA TYR A 68 8.30 -4.48 -17.74
C TYR A 68 8.34 -4.36 -16.21
N GLN A 69 7.67 -3.37 -15.63
CA GLN A 69 7.70 -3.08 -14.20
C GLN A 69 7.13 -4.19 -13.31
N LEU A 70 6.40 -5.16 -13.86
CA LEU A 70 5.90 -6.33 -13.11
C LEU A 70 6.94 -7.46 -12.96
N ALA A 71 8.18 -7.26 -13.44
CA ALA A 71 9.28 -8.22 -13.32
C ALA A 71 8.98 -9.63 -13.89
N ASN A 72 8.02 -9.76 -14.79
CA ASN A 72 7.61 -11.04 -15.38
C ASN A 72 8.26 -11.34 -16.76
N GLY A 73 9.22 -10.52 -17.19
CA GLY A 73 9.94 -10.65 -18.45
C GLY A 73 9.09 -10.38 -19.70
N LYS A 74 7.84 -9.93 -19.55
CA LYS A 74 6.92 -9.64 -20.65
C LYS A 74 6.52 -8.17 -20.60
N ASN A 75 6.41 -7.55 -21.76
CA ASN A 75 5.77 -6.26 -21.95
C ASN A 75 4.34 -6.51 -22.43
N SER A 76 3.36 -5.92 -21.77
CA SER A 76 1.99 -5.90 -22.27
C SER A 76 1.38 -4.55 -21.93
N LYS A 77 1.14 -3.75 -22.95
CA LYS A 77 0.43 -2.47 -22.83
C LYS A 77 -0.96 -2.66 -22.21
N TYR A 78 -1.53 -3.87 -22.37
CA TYR A 78 -2.79 -4.33 -21.77
C TYR A 78 -2.69 -5.81 -21.45
N LEU A 79 -3.02 -6.23 -20.24
CA LEU A 79 -3.16 -7.65 -19.86
C LEU A 79 -4.47 -8.28 -20.41
N PHE A 80 -5.30 -7.54 -21.11
CA PHE A 80 -6.50 -8.02 -21.75
C PHE A 80 -6.31 -8.07 -23.28
N ASN A 81 -6.15 -9.26 -23.85
CA ASN A 81 -6.58 -9.53 -25.21
C ASN A 81 -8.11 -9.60 -25.17
N THR A 82 -8.78 -8.48 -25.34
CA THR A 82 -10.15 -8.50 -25.83
C THR A 82 -10.03 -8.92 -27.29
N ASN A 83 -10.48 -10.14 -27.61
CA ASN A 83 -10.83 -10.46 -28.99
C ASN A 83 -11.80 -9.36 -29.46
N GLU A 84 -11.51 -8.71 -30.58
CA GLU A 84 -12.23 -7.56 -31.15
C GLU A 84 -13.69 -7.86 -31.57
N SER A 85 -14.36 -8.89 -31.01
CA SER A 85 -15.73 -9.25 -31.36
C SER A 85 -16.82 -8.78 -30.39
N ASP A 86 -16.49 -8.14 -29.24
CA ASP A 86 -17.50 -7.72 -28.25
C ASP A 86 -17.60 -6.20 -28.01
N SER A 87 -17.49 -5.40 -29.09
CA SER A 87 -17.64 -3.93 -29.02
C SER A 87 -19.10 -3.42 -28.89
N LYS A 88 -20.03 -4.23 -28.41
CA LYS A 88 -21.43 -3.80 -28.17
C LYS A 88 -21.96 -4.38 -26.86
N LYS A 89 -21.54 -3.86 -25.71
CA LYS A 89 -22.33 -3.83 -24.46
C LYS A 89 -21.64 -2.96 -23.42
N THR A 90 -21.68 -1.65 -23.65
CA THR A 90 -21.47 -0.66 -22.59
C THR A 90 -22.81 -0.30 -22.00
N ASN A 91 -22.84 -0.11 -20.71
CA ASN A 91 -23.91 0.35 -19.84
C ASN A 91 -24.70 -0.75 -19.15
N GLN A 92 -24.09 -1.27 -18.08
CA GLN A 92 -24.81 -1.56 -16.85
C GLN A 92 -23.81 -1.79 -15.71
N SER A 93 -23.96 -1.01 -14.65
CA SER A 93 -23.31 -1.15 -13.35
C SER A 93 -23.70 -2.51 -12.74
N ASN A 94 -22.96 -3.53 -13.05
CA ASN A 94 -23.09 -4.82 -12.40
C ASN A 94 -21.72 -5.29 -11.99
N PHE A 95 -21.56 -5.58 -10.69
CA PHE A 95 -20.57 -6.51 -10.19
C PHE A 95 -20.69 -7.81 -11.01
N SER A 96 -20.02 -7.90 -12.13
CA SER A 96 -19.94 -9.15 -12.86
C SER A 96 -18.85 -9.99 -12.22
N ILE A 97 -19.31 -10.96 -11.42
CA ILE A 97 -18.56 -12.19 -11.19
C ILE A 97 -18.33 -12.77 -12.58
N ILE A 98 -17.13 -12.59 -13.12
CA ILE A 98 -16.71 -13.34 -14.29
C ILE A 98 -16.43 -14.75 -13.76
N SER A 99 -17.49 -15.58 -13.83
CA SER A 99 -17.37 -17.02 -13.65
C SER A 99 -16.40 -17.56 -14.69
N SER A 100 -15.44 -18.29 -14.19
CA SER A 100 -14.45 -19.06 -14.90
C SER A 100 -15.01 -19.83 -16.09
N SER A 101 -14.61 -19.46 -17.30
CA SER A 101 -14.31 -20.45 -18.32
C SER A 101 -13.20 -19.87 -19.19
N SER A 102 -12.04 -20.54 -19.11
CA SER A 102 -10.93 -20.47 -20.04
C SER A 102 -10.30 -19.10 -20.29
N ASN A 103 -9.64 -18.50 -19.28
CA ASN A 103 -8.39 -17.76 -19.49
C ASN A 103 -7.77 -17.36 -18.16
N ASN A 104 -7.07 -18.28 -17.53
CA ASN A 104 -6.18 -18.10 -16.39
C ASN A 104 -4.95 -17.25 -16.74
N THR A 105 -5.13 -15.97 -17.13
CA THR A 105 -4.02 -15.16 -17.60
C THR A 105 -3.68 -14.00 -16.68
N ILE A 106 -4.28 -13.89 -15.53
CA ILE A 106 -4.33 -12.61 -14.81
C ILE A 106 -3.42 -12.55 -13.59
N ILE A 107 -3.22 -13.66 -12.91
CA ILE A 107 -2.18 -13.77 -11.88
C ILE A 107 -1.12 -14.72 -12.40
N LYS A 108 -0.05 -14.19 -12.99
CA LYS A 108 1.09 -15.02 -13.31
C LYS A 108 1.92 -15.19 -12.06
N THR A 109 1.89 -16.39 -11.51
CA THR A 109 2.88 -16.80 -10.55
C THR A 109 4.24 -16.66 -11.20
N ILE A 110 5.09 -15.79 -10.68
CA ILE A 110 6.50 -15.75 -11.05
C ILE A 110 7.14 -16.99 -10.41
N LYS A 111 6.83 -18.16 -10.98
CA LYS A 111 7.50 -19.41 -10.60
C LYS A 111 8.94 -19.29 -11.04
N ASN A 112 9.87 -19.41 -10.12
CA ASN A 112 11.32 -19.35 -10.36
C ASN A 112 11.82 -17.99 -10.86
N ILE A 113 11.76 -16.98 -10.01
CA ILE A 113 12.50 -15.73 -10.18
C ILE A 113 14.01 -16.01 -10.44
N GLY A 114 14.53 -17.14 -10.01
CA GLY A 114 15.93 -17.54 -10.24
C GLY A 114 16.43 -17.47 -11.68
N ASN A 115 15.55 -17.56 -12.68
CA ASN A 115 15.93 -17.47 -14.11
C ASN A 115 15.72 -16.07 -14.72
N ILE A 116 15.16 -15.11 -13.98
CA ILE A 116 14.90 -13.75 -14.47
C ILE A 116 16.02 -12.79 -14.06
N PHE A 117 16.85 -13.19 -13.11
CA PHE A 117 17.93 -12.37 -12.57
C PHE A 117 19.20 -12.47 -13.41
N SER A 118 19.62 -11.35 -13.98
CA SER A 118 20.98 -11.17 -14.47
C SER A 118 21.81 -10.54 -13.35
N SER A 119 22.51 -11.36 -12.60
CA SER A 119 23.59 -10.91 -11.72
C SER A 119 24.93 -11.22 -12.41
N PRO A 120 25.95 -10.37 -12.28
CA PRO A 120 27.33 -10.73 -12.71
C PRO A 120 27.88 -11.92 -11.90
N SER A 121 27.28 -12.24 -10.77
CA SER A 121 27.58 -13.41 -9.95
C SER A 121 26.26 -14.11 -9.61
N SER A 122 25.91 -15.10 -10.36
CA SER A 122 24.94 -16.20 -10.24
C SER A 122 24.25 -16.47 -8.89
N ILE A 123 23.77 -15.45 -8.16
CA ILE A 123 22.95 -15.66 -6.95
C ILE A 123 21.49 -15.46 -7.33
N PRO A 124 20.68 -16.53 -7.48
CA PRO A 124 19.25 -16.40 -7.70
C PRO A 124 18.62 -15.77 -6.44
N MET A 125 17.83 -14.70 -6.59
CA MET A 125 17.05 -14.16 -5.49
C MET A 125 15.87 -15.10 -5.23
N GLU A 126 15.86 -15.71 -4.06
CA GLU A 126 14.69 -16.45 -3.60
C GLU A 126 13.62 -15.49 -3.12
N VAL A 127 12.34 -15.73 -3.47
CA VAL A 127 11.20 -14.93 -3.04
C VAL A 127 11.11 -14.85 -1.51
N SER A 128 11.51 -15.92 -0.81
CA SER A 128 11.62 -15.97 0.65
C SER A 128 12.56 -14.90 1.23
N LYS A 129 13.50 -14.42 0.42
CA LYS A 129 14.48 -13.38 0.82
C LYS A 129 14.02 -11.96 0.52
N ILE A 130 12.85 -11.75 -0.11
CA ILE A 130 12.32 -10.39 -0.33
C ILE A 130 11.89 -9.79 0.99
N LYS A 131 12.52 -8.67 1.37
CA LYS A 131 12.17 -7.86 2.53
C LYS A 131 11.02 -6.92 2.24
N THR A 132 11.12 -6.15 1.15
CA THR A 132 10.07 -5.23 0.70
C THR A 132 10.17 -4.96 -0.80
N ILE A 133 9.09 -4.45 -1.36
CA ILE A 133 8.97 -4.00 -2.75
C ILE A 133 8.45 -2.57 -2.71
N SER A 134 9.00 -1.69 -3.53
CA SER A 134 8.53 -0.32 -3.72
C SER A 134 8.43 0.00 -5.20
N CYS A 135 7.33 0.65 -5.60
CA CYS A 135 6.97 0.92 -6.98
C CYS A 135 7.06 2.42 -7.28
N GLY A 136 7.54 2.76 -8.48
CA GLY A 136 7.44 4.09 -9.06
C GLY A 136 6.66 4.07 -10.38
N ASP A 137 6.64 5.19 -11.11
CA ASP A 137 5.95 5.28 -12.39
C ASP A 137 6.70 4.48 -13.48
N GLY A 138 6.21 3.26 -13.72
CA GLY A 138 6.76 2.36 -14.73
C GLY A 138 8.02 1.58 -14.31
N PHE A 139 8.41 1.58 -13.03
CA PHE A 139 9.52 0.79 -12.52
C PHE A 139 9.25 0.25 -11.12
N THR A 140 10.05 -0.73 -10.70
CA THR A 140 9.90 -1.37 -9.39
C THR A 140 11.28 -1.69 -8.79
N LEU A 141 11.41 -1.45 -7.49
CA LEU A 141 12.54 -1.85 -6.67
C LEU A 141 12.17 -3.02 -5.77
N PHE A 142 13.11 -3.94 -5.59
CA PHE A 142 13.03 -5.07 -4.67
C PHE A 142 14.19 -5.01 -3.70
N LEU A 143 13.91 -5.07 -2.42
CA LEU A 143 14.89 -5.17 -1.36
C LEU A 143 14.87 -6.58 -0.76
N THR A 144 16.04 -7.16 -0.59
CA THR A 144 16.20 -8.47 0.05
C THR A 144 16.55 -8.34 1.54
N ASN A 145 16.34 -9.42 2.31
CA ASN A 145 16.68 -9.47 3.73
C ASN A 145 18.18 -9.26 4.02
N ASN A 146 19.04 -9.53 3.04
CA ASN A 146 20.48 -9.31 3.13
C ASN A 146 20.93 -7.96 2.54
N GLY A 147 20.00 -7.01 2.37
CA GLY A 147 20.29 -5.62 2.01
C GLY A 147 20.62 -5.36 0.54
N LEU A 148 20.44 -6.33 -0.36
CA LEU A 148 20.61 -6.14 -1.80
C LEU A 148 19.37 -5.49 -2.41
N VAL A 149 19.59 -4.51 -3.29
CA VAL A 149 18.54 -3.82 -4.03
C VAL A 149 18.58 -4.21 -5.49
N TYR A 150 17.44 -4.61 -6.03
CA TYR A 150 17.23 -4.94 -7.43
C TYR A 150 16.20 -3.98 -8.03
N SER A 151 16.31 -3.73 -9.33
CA SER A 151 15.36 -2.88 -10.06
C SER A 151 15.02 -3.42 -11.44
N VAL A 152 13.86 -3.04 -11.96
CA VAL A 152 13.34 -3.41 -13.29
C VAL A 152 12.35 -2.36 -13.77
N GLY A 153 12.26 -2.18 -15.08
CA GLY A 153 11.29 -1.28 -15.69
C GLY A 153 11.93 -0.10 -16.39
N ARG A 154 11.30 1.05 -16.31
CA ARG A 154 11.66 2.33 -16.94
C ARG A 154 12.95 2.90 -16.35
N ASN A 155 13.83 3.50 -17.21
CA ASN A 155 15.12 4.09 -16.81
C ASN A 155 15.52 5.36 -17.60
N ASP A 156 14.58 6.05 -18.19
CA ASP A 156 14.88 7.28 -18.98
C ASP A 156 15.39 8.45 -18.13
N LYS A 157 15.16 8.38 -16.81
CA LYS A 157 15.62 9.38 -15.82
C LYS A 157 16.58 8.80 -14.78
N GLY A 158 17.07 7.60 -15.00
CA GLY A 158 18.02 6.93 -14.09
C GLY A 158 17.38 6.22 -12.90
N GLN A 159 16.05 6.04 -12.89
CA GLN A 159 15.30 5.52 -11.74
C GLN A 159 15.65 4.07 -11.38
N LEU A 160 16.31 3.31 -12.25
CA LEU A 160 16.80 1.97 -11.92
C LEU A 160 18.09 1.95 -11.09
N GLY A 161 18.81 3.09 -10.97
CA GLY A 161 20.03 3.20 -10.16
C GLY A 161 21.29 2.66 -10.82
N TYR A 162 21.27 2.51 -12.17
CA TYR A 162 22.43 2.18 -13.01
C TYR A 162 22.19 2.61 -14.45
N GLU A 163 23.27 2.83 -15.19
CA GLU A 163 23.21 3.08 -16.64
C GLU A 163 22.95 1.79 -17.40
N LEU A 164 22.10 1.86 -18.43
CA LEU A 164 21.85 0.76 -19.36
C LEU A 164 22.87 0.81 -20.51
N ASN A 165 23.46 -0.32 -20.84
CA ASN A 165 24.33 -0.48 -22.00
C ASN A 165 23.53 -1.03 -23.20
N SER A 166 24.15 -1.07 -24.38
CA SER A 166 23.53 -1.53 -25.63
C SER A 166 22.95 -2.95 -25.57
N ASN A 167 23.45 -3.80 -24.65
CA ASN A 167 23.00 -5.19 -24.51
C ASN A 167 21.83 -5.34 -23.53
N THR A 168 21.59 -4.36 -22.68
CA THR A 168 20.55 -4.41 -21.63
C THR A 168 19.44 -3.40 -21.85
N ALA A 169 19.70 -2.38 -22.66
CA ALA A 169 18.76 -1.31 -22.98
C ALA A 169 17.67 -1.81 -23.94
N LEU A 170 16.42 -1.59 -23.57
CA LEU A 170 15.26 -1.73 -24.43
C LEU A 170 14.59 -0.36 -24.59
N ILE A 171 14.01 -0.11 -25.75
CA ILE A 171 13.25 1.10 -26.01
C ILE A 171 11.80 0.70 -26.25
N VAL A 172 10.90 1.21 -25.43
CA VAL A 172 9.45 1.02 -25.54
C VAL A 172 8.79 2.38 -25.64
N ASP A 173 8.08 2.65 -26.73
CA ASP A 173 7.44 3.96 -27.00
C ASP A 173 8.41 5.14 -26.83
N GLY A 174 9.69 4.99 -27.22
CA GLY A 174 10.74 6.01 -27.08
C GLY A 174 11.34 6.12 -25.66
N ILE A 175 10.92 5.28 -24.72
CA ILE A 175 11.38 5.28 -23.33
C ILE A 175 12.39 4.14 -23.10
N LEU A 176 13.51 4.47 -22.48
CA LEU A 176 14.56 3.53 -22.10
C LEU A 176 14.10 2.68 -20.91
N CYS A 177 14.22 1.35 -21.02
CA CYS A 177 13.83 0.41 -19.96
C CYS A 177 14.69 -0.87 -19.94
N ASN A 178 14.60 -1.61 -18.83
CA ASN A 178 15.19 -2.92 -18.65
C ASN A 178 14.09 -3.93 -18.30
N ASN A 179 14.05 -5.06 -19.00
CA ASN A 179 13.09 -6.15 -18.76
C ASN A 179 13.59 -7.23 -17.78
N LYS A 180 14.83 -7.10 -17.31
CA LYS A 180 15.47 -8.04 -16.39
C LYS A 180 15.62 -7.39 -15.02
N LEU A 181 15.26 -8.11 -13.98
CA LEU A 181 15.50 -7.69 -12.61
C LEU A 181 17.03 -7.72 -12.35
N THR A 182 17.60 -6.53 -12.15
CA THR A 182 19.06 -6.34 -12.10
C THR A 182 19.46 -5.72 -10.76
N CYS A 183 20.53 -6.24 -10.16
CA CYS A 183 21.07 -5.71 -8.89
C CYS A 183 21.69 -4.33 -9.09
N ILE A 184 21.46 -3.42 -8.17
CA ILE A 184 22.12 -2.11 -8.12
C ILE A 184 23.52 -2.30 -7.54
N GLU A 185 24.51 -2.52 -8.43
CA GLU A 185 25.89 -2.84 -8.05
C GLU A 185 26.58 -1.76 -7.20
N TYR A 186 26.12 -0.51 -7.26
CA TYR A 186 26.66 0.58 -6.44
C TYR A 186 26.71 0.20 -4.95
N PHE A 187 25.62 -0.37 -4.41
CA PHE A 187 25.56 -0.76 -3.01
C PHE A 187 26.49 -1.94 -2.69
N VAL A 188 26.57 -2.91 -3.61
CA VAL A 188 27.46 -4.09 -3.45
C VAL A 188 28.92 -3.68 -3.46
N LYS A 189 29.35 -2.87 -4.46
CA LYS A 189 30.74 -2.39 -4.62
C LYS A 189 31.22 -1.57 -3.43
N ASN A 190 30.31 -0.77 -2.84
CA ASN A 190 30.62 0.08 -1.71
C ASN A 190 30.33 -0.58 -0.35
N LYS A 191 29.92 -1.87 -0.33
CA LYS A 191 29.59 -2.64 0.89
C LYS A 191 28.51 -1.97 1.75
N ILE A 192 27.52 -1.37 1.10
CA ILE A 192 26.40 -0.65 1.74
C ILE A 192 25.25 -1.63 1.91
N ASN A 193 24.79 -1.82 3.15
CA ASN A 193 23.67 -2.70 3.47
C ASN A 193 22.38 -1.88 3.59
N ILE A 194 21.49 -2.02 2.63
CA ILE A 194 20.23 -1.28 2.60
C ILE A 194 19.18 -1.98 3.45
N ASP A 195 18.47 -1.20 4.24
CA ASP A 195 17.42 -1.66 5.13
C ASP A 195 16.01 -1.27 4.66
N ASN A 196 15.90 -0.15 3.95
CA ASN A 196 14.62 0.32 3.40
C ASN A 196 14.80 0.99 2.05
N ILE A 197 13.76 0.90 1.19
CA ILE A 197 13.67 1.52 -0.13
C ILE A 197 12.34 2.26 -0.27
N ILE A 198 12.36 3.42 -0.89
CA ILE A 198 11.18 4.25 -1.12
C ILE A 198 11.24 4.83 -2.53
N CYS A 199 10.15 4.71 -3.30
CA CYS A 199 10.02 5.29 -4.63
C CYS A 199 9.08 6.50 -4.63
N GLY A 200 9.46 7.55 -5.37
CA GLY A 200 8.58 8.54 -5.92
C GLY A 200 8.21 8.19 -7.37
N ALA A 201 7.69 9.15 -8.15
CA ALA A 201 7.29 8.88 -9.54
C ALA A 201 8.45 8.33 -10.39
N ASP A 202 9.56 9.02 -10.40
CA ASP A 202 10.73 8.70 -11.22
C ASP A 202 12.06 8.95 -10.47
N PHE A 203 12.01 8.82 -9.16
CA PHE A 203 13.17 8.92 -8.25
C PHE A 203 13.01 7.97 -7.07
N CYS A 204 14.12 7.69 -6.41
CA CYS A 204 14.20 6.70 -5.34
C CYS A 204 15.04 7.18 -4.17
N PHE A 205 14.76 6.57 -3.01
CA PHE A 205 15.63 6.59 -1.83
C PHE A 205 15.94 5.17 -1.37
N ALA A 206 17.14 5.03 -0.80
CA ALA A 206 17.54 3.85 -0.04
C ALA A 206 18.14 4.29 1.29
N LEU A 207 17.74 3.62 2.36
CA LEU A 207 18.20 3.90 3.71
C LEU A 207 19.10 2.77 4.18
N GLU A 208 20.32 3.11 4.56
CA GLU A 208 21.30 2.21 5.15
C GLU A 208 21.11 2.14 6.66
N SER A 209 20.88 0.95 7.21
CA SER A 209 20.78 0.77 8.67
C SER A 209 22.14 0.66 9.30
N LEU A 210 22.29 1.27 10.46
CA LEU A 210 23.48 1.12 11.30
C LEU A 210 23.24 0.08 12.39
N ASN A 211 22.24 0.29 13.21
CA ASN A 211 21.90 -0.53 14.38
C ASN A 211 20.39 -0.49 14.64
N ILE A 212 19.95 -1.33 15.56
CA ILE A 212 18.64 -1.23 16.20
C ILE A 212 18.88 -0.48 17.53
N ASP A 213 18.12 0.58 17.81
CA ASP A 213 18.24 1.32 19.05
C ASP A 213 17.61 0.57 20.25
N GLU A 214 17.75 1.17 21.46
CA GLU A 214 17.23 0.58 22.70
C GLU A 214 15.69 0.39 22.69
N ASP A 215 14.97 1.18 21.90
CA ASP A 215 13.52 1.07 21.72
C ASP A 215 13.12 0.02 20.64
N GLY A 216 14.09 -0.63 20.00
CA GLY A 216 13.90 -1.59 18.93
C GLY A 216 13.68 -0.96 17.54
N ASP A 217 13.83 0.37 17.42
CA ASP A 217 13.71 1.10 16.17
C ASP A 217 15.03 1.07 15.37
N ILE A 218 14.93 0.97 14.04
CA ILE A 218 16.09 0.99 13.15
C ILE A 218 16.69 2.39 13.09
N GLU A 219 18.00 2.49 13.35
CA GLU A 219 18.78 3.70 13.11
C GLU A 219 19.38 3.68 11.70
N TYR A 220 19.13 4.74 10.93
CA TYR A 220 19.68 4.90 9.58
C TYR A 220 20.94 5.76 9.60
N ASN A 221 22.03 5.24 9.02
CA ASN A 221 23.34 5.92 8.94
C ASN A 221 23.54 6.62 7.60
N GLY A 222 23.05 6.03 6.50
CA GLY A 222 23.18 6.56 5.14
C GLY A 222 21.83 6.75 4.49
N ILE A 223 21.69 7.86 3.77
CA ILE A 223 20.54 8.14 2.92
C ILE A 223 21.08 8.31 1.51
N TYR A 224 20.62 7.49 0.60
CA TYR A 224 20.97 7.52 -0.82
C TYR A 224 19.75 7.85 -1.64
N SER A 225 19.93 8.63 -2.72
CA SER A 225 18.87 8.99 -3.66
C SER A 225 19.39 8.92 -5.09
N TRP A 226 18.50 8.68 -6.05
CA TRP A 226 18.82 8.65 -7.48
C TRP A 226 17.55 8.85 -8.33
N GLY A 227 17.72 8.98 -9.63
CA GLY A 227 16.63 9.22 -10.58
C GLY A 227 16.47 10.71 -10.91
N ASN A 228 15.24 11.15 -11.08
CA ASN A 228 14.91 12.54 -11.45
C ASN A 228 15.16 13.52 -10.30
N ASN A 229 15.82 14.65 -10.64
CA ASN A 229 16.09 15.76 -9.74
C ASN A 229 15.72 17.15 -10.32
N GLU A 230 14.91 17.20 -11.39
CA GLU A 230 14.54 18.48 -12.01
C GLU A 230 13.84 19.43 -11.05
N LEU A 231 13.20 18.91 -10.02
CA LEU A 231 12.47 19.68 -9.01
C LEU A 231 13.14 19.64 -7.62
N ASN A 232 14.41 19.20 -7.55
CA ASN A 232 15.20 19.05 -6.32
C ASN A 232 14.67 17.99 -5.34
N GLN A 233 13.97 16.98 -5.85
CA GLN A 233 13.34 15.94 -5.03
C GLN A 233 14.33 14.96 -4.37
N LEU A 234 15.59 14.90 -4.79
CA LEU A 234 16.61 14.00 -4.25
C LEU A 234 17.24 14.47 -2.92
N GLY A 235 17.09 15.75 -2.55
CA GLY A 235 17.66 16.29 -1.31
C GLY A 235 19.19 16.33 -1.29
N ILE A 236 19.80 16.61 -2.44
CA ILE A 236 21.24 16.70 -2.65
C ILE A 236 21.70 18.16 -2.76
N GLU A 237 22.92 18.45 -2.32
CA GLU A 237 23.47 19.79 -2.32
C GLU A 237 23.91 20.26 -3.73
N GLU A 238 24.61 19.41 -4.45
CA GLU A 238 25.10 19.72 -5.79
C GLU A 238 24.12 19.27 -6.88
N ASN A 239 23.30 20.21 -7.36
CA ASN A 239 22.36 19.97 -8.47
C ASN A 239 23.06 20.16 -9.83
N LYS A 240 24.04 19.32 -10.17
CA LYS A 240 24.75 19.37 -11.45
C LYS A 240 23.94 18.81 -12.61
N TYR A 241 23.13 17.80 -12.35
CA TYR A 241 22.41 17.06 -13.36
C TYR A 241 20.91 17.02 -13.05
N LYS A 242 20.10 16.92 -14.10
CA LYS A 242 18.65 16.69 -13.97
C LYS A 242 18.34 15.26 -13.54
N TYR A 243 19.15 14.31 -13.95
CA TYR A 243 18.96 12.87 -13.71
C TYR A 243 20.24 12.25 -13.17
N TYR A 244 20.08 11.37 -12.18
CA TYR A 244 21.17 10.65 -11.55
C TYR A 244 20.95 9.15 -11.73
N PHE A 245 21.77 8.54 -12.57
CA PHE A 245 21.67 7.12 -12.91
C PHE A 245 22.25 6.20 -11.84
N ASN A 246 23.10 6.71 -10.96
CA ASN A 246 23.66 5.95 -9.84
C ASN A 246 23.22 6.55 -8.51
N PRO A 247 23.07 5.73 -7.44
CA PRO A 247 22.79 6.24 -6.11
C PRO A 247 23.87 7.23 -5.64
N ILE A 248 23.44 8.33 -5.06
CA ILE A 248 24.28 9.36 -4.44
C ILE A 248 23.80 9.66 -3.01
N LYS A 249 24.65 10.21 -2.15
CA LYS A 249 24.22 10.59 -0.80
C LYS A 249 23.29 11.80 -0.83
N ALA A 250 22.19 11.75 -0.09
CA ALA A 250 21.26 12.85 0.12
C ALA A 250 21.81 13.80 1.19
N ASP A 251 22.84 14.60 0.81
CA ASP A 251 23.65 15.38 1.75
C ASP A 251 22.86 16.43 2.52
N LEU A 252 21.89 17.11 1.86
CA LEU A 252 21.05 18.12 2.53
C LEU A 252 20.21 17.50 3.64
N VAL A 253 19.67 16.31 3.41
CA VAL A 253 18.89 15.58 4.42
C VAL A 253 19.78 15.18 5.58
N THR A 254 20.95 14.63 5.30
CA THR A 254 21.95 14.25 6.31
C THR A 254 22.41 15.43 7.16
N LYS A 255 22.69 16.59 6.51
CA LYS A 255 23.05 17.84 7.21
C LYS A 255 21.98 18.29 8.20
N ILE A 256 20.71 18.23 7.80
CA ILE A 256 19.59 18.61 8.68
C ILE A 256 19.46 17.66 9.86
N LEU A 257 19.52 16.35 9.64
CA LEU A 257 19.45 15.37 10.72
C LEU A 257 20.58 15.59 11.75
N ASN A 258 21.81 15.84 11.29
CA ASN A 258 22.95 16.13 12.14
C ASN A 258 22.78 17.46 12.89
N LYS A 259 22.37 18.53 12.21
CA LYS A 259 22.11 19.85 12.81
C LYS A 259 21.06 19.78 13.90
N GLN A 260 20.00 19.03 13.67
CA GLN A 260 18.87 18.86 14.61
C GLN A 260 19.12 17.76 15.65
N ARG A 261 20.23 17.03 15.57
CA ARG A 261 20.57 15.89 16.44
C ARG A 261 19.41 14.90 16.54
N THR A 262 18.84 14.53 15.38
CA THR A 262 17.66 13.68 15.28
C THR A 262 17.89 12.56 14.27
N LYS A 263 17.01 11.58 14.30
CA LYS A 263 17.02 10.41 13.40
C LYS A 263 15.78 10.38 12.52
N ILE A 264 15.83 9.62 11.45
CA ILE A 264 14.69 9.33 10.60
C ILE A 264 13.67 8.49 11.38
N LYS A 265 12.41 8.89 11.34
CA LYS A 265 11.29 8.05 11.76
C LYS A 265 10.60 7.43 10.55
N LYS A 266 10.31 8.21 9.51
CA LYS A 266 9.74 7.74 8.25
C LYS A 266 10.04 8.71 7.12
N LEU A 267 10.36 8.18 5.95
CA LEU A 267 10.48 8.91 4.69
C LEU A 267 9.34 8.47 3.77
N VAL A 268 8.66 9.41 3.13
CA VAL A 268 7.61 9.18 2.13
C VAL A 268 7.85 10.07 0.92
N CYS A 269 7.45 9.60 -0.26
CA CYS A 269 7.58 10.31 -1.52
C CYS A 269 6.23 10.45 -2.20
N GLY A 270 6.03 11.58 -2.87
CA GLY A 270 4.92 11.80 -3.78
C GLY A 270 5.38 11.78 -5.24
N TRP A 271 4.66 12.51 -6.10
CA TRP A 271 5.00 12.57 -7.52
C TRP A 271 6.36 13.25 -7.75
N SER A 272 6.57 14.40 -7.14
CA SER A 272 7.76 15.24 -7.35
C SER A 272 8.26 15.90 -6.05
N HIS A 273 7.92 15.35 -4.92
CA HIS A 273 8.35 15.81 -3.61
C HIS A 273 8.72 14.65 -2.68
N SER A 274 9.51 14.97 -1.69
CA SER A 274 9.92 14.05 -0.64
C SER A 274 9.59 14.66 0.72
N CYS A 275 9.16 13.84 1.66
CA CYS A 275 8.79 14.27 2.99
C CYS A 275 9.34 13.33 4.05
N LEU A 276 10.03 13.91 5.03
CA LEU A 276 10.71 13.21 6.11
C LEU A 276 10.07 13.55 7.46
N LEU A 277 9.60 12.54 8.17
CA LEU A 277 9.27 12.61 9.59
C LEU A 277 10.47 12.17 10.42
N THR A 278 10.87 12.97 11.41
CA THR A 278 11.98 12.69 12.32
C THR A 278 11.51 12.21 13.69
N LYS A 279 12.41 11.57 14.46
CA LYS A 279 12.09 11.11 15.82
C LYS A 279 11.77 12.25 16.79
N ASN A 280 12.32 13.45 16.59
CA ASN A 280 11.97 14.66 17.34
C ASN A 280 10.71 15.39 16.82
N ASN A 281 9.88 14.70 16.03
CA ASN A 281 8.55 15.18 15.60
C ASN A 281 8.57 16.33 14.59
N MET A 282 9.67 16.52 13.84
CA MET A 282 9.72 17.50 12.76
C MET A 282 9.32 16.84 11.44
N ILE A 283 8.66 17.60 10.56
CA ILE A 283 8.31 17.18 9.21
C ILE A 283 9.04 18.08 8.23
N TYR A 284 9.95 17.53 7.45
CA TYR A 284 10.69 18.23 6.41
C TYR A 284 10.16 17.89 5.04
N LEU A 285 9.95 18.90 4.21
CA LEU A 285 9.49 18.81 2.83
C LEU A 285 10.53 19.42 1.89
N TRP A 286 10.78 18.78 0.75
CA TRP A 286 11.58 19.29 -0.35
C TRP A 286 11.08 18.76 -1.70
N GLY A 287 11.55 19.34 -2.82
CA GLY A 287 10.99 19.09 -4.14
C GLY A 287 9.91 20.10 -4.51
N ASN A 288 8.91 19.69 -5.28
CA ASN A 288 7.80 20.57 -5.65
C ASN A 288 6.45 19.84 -5.69
N PRO A 289 5.70 19.81 -4.57
CA PRO A 289 4.39 19.17 -4.53
C PRO A 289 3.31 19.94 -5.30
N PHE A 290 3.58 21.19 -5.74
CA PHE A 290 2.57 22.08 -6.32
C PHE A 290 2.84 22.50 -7.76
N LYS A 291 3.84 21.89 -8.44
CA LYS A 291 4.24 22.29 -9.80
C LYS A 291 3.06 22.31 -10.78
N GLU A 292 2.16 21.35 -10.68
CA GLU A 292 1.01 21.22 -11.58
C GLU A 292 -0.09 22.25 -11.28
N TYR A 293 -0.19 22.70 -10.03
CA TYR A 293 -1.22 23.62 -9.55
C TYR A 293 -0.78 25.07 -9.52
N ASN A 294 0.50 25.32 -9.35
CA ASN A 294 1.07 26.67 -9.31
C ASN A 294 2.44 26.71 -9.98
N LYS A 295 2.48 27.13 -11.25
CA LYS A 295 3.71 27.24 -12.03
C LYS A 295 4.72 28.24 -11.43
N ASN A 296 4.24 29.20 -10.61
CA ASN A 296 5.08 30.18 -9.92
C ASN A 296 5.61 29.67 -8.58
N TYR A 297 5.13 28.51 -8.10
CA TYR A 297 5.64 27.92 -6.87
C TYR A 297 7.09 27.45 -7.07
N LYS A 298 7.99 28.02 -6.29
CA LYS A 298 9.42 27.71 -6.40
C LYS A 298 9.71 26.31 -5.86
N ASN A 299 10.60 25.59 -6.54
CA ASN A 299 11.10 24.33 -6.04
C ASN A 299 11.73 24.52 -4.64
N ILE A 300 11.36 23.68 -3.71
CA ILE A 300 11.94 23.63 -2.37
C ILE A 300 13.29 22.90 -2.49
N LYS A 301 14.37 23.68 -2.65
CA LYS A 301 15.71 23.15 -2.90
C LYS A 301 16.29 22.47 -1.65
N GLU A 302 16.06 23.06 -0.49
CA GLU A 302 16.52 22.56 0.79
C GLU A 302 15.31 22.09 1.61
N PRO A 303 15.42 20.97 2.36
CA PRO A 303 14.32 20.52 3.19
C PRO A 303 13.88 21.58 4.20
N ILE A 304 12.62 22.01 4.13
CA ILE A 304 12.01 22.97 5.06
C ILE A 304 11.12 22.26 6.07
N ASN A 305 11.13 22.72 7.31
CA ASN A 305 10.20 22.20 8.32
C ASN A 305 8.81 22.80 8.13
N ILE A 306 7.83 21.93 7.86
CA ILE A 306 6.42 22.31 7.66
C ILE A 306 5.52 21.94 8.86
N ASN A 307 6.06 21.28 9.89
CA ASN A 307 5.25 20.91 11.06
C ASN A 307 4.97 22.12 11.95
N LYS A 308 3.74 22.61 11.89
CA LYS A 308 3.21 23.67 12.76
C LYS A 308 2.20 23.14 13.78
N ILE A 309 1.97 21.82 13.86
CA ILE A 309 1.05 21.20 14.81
C ILE A 309 1.70 21.15 16.19
N LYS A 310 1.17 21.95 17.13
CA LYS A 310 1.73 22.10 18.47
C LYS A 310 1.14 21.07 19.45
N ASN A 311 1.86 20.79 20.53
CA ASN A 311 1.41 19.98 21.66
C ASN A 311 0.97 18.55 21.30
N SER A 312 1.63 17.97 20.30
CA SER A 312 1.28 16.65 19.80
C SER A 312 2.49 15.88 19.28
N LYS A 313 2.35 14.57 19.10
CA LYS A 313 3.33 13.68 18.49
C LYS A 313 2.74 13.12 17.20
N ILE A 314 3.42 13.32 16.07
CA ILE A 314 3.05 12.69 14.80
C ILE A 314 3.30 11.19 14.91
N THR A 315 2.24 10.40 14.74
CA THR A 315 2.30 8.93 14.84
C THR A 315 2.42 8.28 13.47
N GLN A 316 1.77 8.85 12.45
CA GLN A 316 1.81 8.36 11.08
C GLN A 316 1.93 9.50 10.08
N ILE A 317 2.54 9.20 8.92
CA ILE A 317 2.60 10.06 7.74
C ILE A 317 2.38 9.20 6.51
N SER A 318 1.57 9.69 5.57
CA SER A 318 1.32 9.10 4.26
C SER A 318 1.33 10.19 3.20
N SER A 319 1.81 9.87 1.99
CA SER A 319 1.88 10.82 0.88
C SER A 319 1.15 10.26 -0.34
N GLY A 320 0.28 11.07 -0.94
CA GLY A 320 -0.23 10.84 -2.29
C GLY A 320 0.67 11.50 -3.33
N PHE A 321 0.15 11.74 -4.54
CA PHE A 321 0.94 12.39 -5.59
C PHE A 321 1.35 13.79 -5.18
N ASN A 322 0.40 14.60 -4.70
CA ASN A 322 0.62 16.01 -4.41
C ASN A 322 -0.03 16.43 -3.07
N HIS A 323 -0.32 15.48 -2.17
CA HIS A 323 -0.85 15.76 -0.84
C HIS A 323 -0.20 14.87 0.21
N ILE A 324 -0.23 15.32 1.45
CA ILE A 324 0.34 14.62 2.61
C ILE A 324 -0.72 14.57 3.70
N ALA A 325 -0.87 13.41 4.33
CA ALA A 325 -1.73 13.21 5.48
C ALA A 325 -0.90 12.75 6.69
N VAL A 326 -1.22 13.28 7.88
CA VAL A 326 -0.55 12.92 9.13
C VAL A 326 -1.56 12.65 10.24
N LEU A 327 -1.27 11.64 11.06
CA LEU A 327 -1.95 11.45 12.34
C LEU A 327 -1.14 12.06 13.46
N SER A 328 -1.79 12.88 14.26
CA SER A 328 -1.20 13.57 15.39
C SER A 328 -1.88 13.16 16.68
N LYS A 329 -1.11 12.59 17.62
CA LYS A 329 -1.58 12.22 18.96
C LYS A 329 -1.25 13.33 19.94
N PHE A 330 -2.28 13.89 20.58
CA PHE A 330 -2.17 14.95 21.57
C PHE A 330 -1.94 14.39 22.97
N TYR A 331 -1.53 15.24 23.93
CA TYR A 331 -1.28 14.83 25.32
C TYR A 331 -2.52 14.25 26.03
N ASN A 332 -3.73 14.65 25.60
CA ASN A 332 -5.00 14.08 26.08
C ASN A 332 -5.35 12.73 25.41
N SER A 333 -4.39 12.10 24.76
CA SER A 333 -4.52 10.84 24.00
C SER A 333 -5.42 10.91 22.76
N LYS A 334 -6.00 12.08 22.43
CA LYS A 334 -6.79 12.25 21.22
C LYS A 334 -5.90 12.15 19.97
N ILE A 335 -6.33 11.38 18.98
CA ILE A 335 -5.68 11.30 17.65
C ILE A 335 -6.50 12.12 16.67
N GLU A 336 -5.84 13.01 15.94
CA GLU A 336 -6.45 13.86 14.93
C GLU A 336 -5.69 13.70 13.59
N LEU A 337 -6.45 13.85 12.51
CA LEU A 337 -5.95 13.84 11.14
C LEU A 337 -5.73 15.26 10.65
N TYR A 338 -4.56 15.49 10.04
CA TYR A 338 -4.22 16.74 9.35
C TYR A 338 -3.76 16.43 7.95
N THR A 339 -4.09 17.32 7.01
CA THR A 339 -3.70 17.21 5.61
C THR A 339 -3.09 18.50 5.10
N PHE A 340 -2.26 18.38 4.05
CA PHE A 340 -1.47 19.43 3.43
C PHE A 340 -1.33 19.10 1.94
N GLY A 341 -1.34 20.10 1.06
CA GLY A 341 -1.01 19.92 -0.34
C GLY A 341 -2.13 20.30 -1.31
N ALA A 342 -2.21 19.57 -2.43
CA ALA A 342 -3.22 19.78 -3.46
C ALA A 342 -4.61 19.30 -3.03
N ASN A 343 -5.66 19.98 -3.52
CA ASN A 343 -7.07 19.74 -3.18
C ASN A 343 -8.03 19.78 -4.38
N GLU A 344 -7.53 19.64 -5.60
CA GLU A 344 -8.35 19.70 -6.81
C GLU A 344 -9.51 18.68 -6.81
N PHE A 345 -9.29 17.53 -6.17
CA PHE A 345 -10.26 16.43 -6.06
C PHE A 345 -10.82 16.26 -4.64
N GLY A 346 -10.63 17.24 -3.74
CA GLY A 346 -11.06 17.13 -2.35
C GLY A 346 -10.19 16.21 -1.49
N GLN A 347 -8.96 15.86 -1.93
CA GLN A 347 -8.06 14.93 -1.25
C GLN A 347 -7.52 15.42 0.09
N LEU A 348 -7.80 16.66 0.48
CA LEU A 348 -7.50 17.18 1.81
C LEU A 348 -8.62 16.94 2.83
N GLY A 349 -9.84 16.57 2.40
CA GLY A 349 -10.93 16.13 3.26
C GLY A 349 -11.69 17.23 3.98
N TYR A 350 -11.59 18.47 3.53
CA TYR A 350 -12.43 19.58 3.96
C TYR A 350 -12.80 20.47 2.77
N PRO A 351 -14.04 20.99 2.75
CA PRO A 351 -14.52 21.81 1.63
C PRO A 351 -13.78 23.15 1.62
N THR A 352 -13.16 23.46 0.49
CA THR A 352 -12.53 24.75 0.20
C THR A 352 -12.50 24.96 -1.31
N GLU A 353 -12.51 26.21 -1.75
CA GLU A 353 -12.32 26.58 -3.15
C GLU A 353 -10.83 26.60 -3.56
N GLU A 354 -9.92 26.57 -2.57
CA GLU A 354 -8.49 26.55 -2.82
C GLU A 354 -8.04 25.19 -3.36
N ILE A 355 -7.36 25.19 -4.50
CA ILE A 355 -6.87 23.97 -5.16
C ILE A 355 -5.56 23.43 -4.55
N PHE A 356 -4.92 24.19 -3.67
CA PHE A 356 -3.79 23.72 -2.85
C PHE A 356 -3.69 24.53 -1.55
N ILE A 357 -3.18 23.87 -0.50
CA ILE A 357 -3.01 24.43 0.84
C ILE A 357 -1.58 24.17 1.29
N ASP A 358 -0.86 25.19 1.71
CA ASP A 358 0.55 25.15 2.09
C ASP A 358 0.81 25.03 3.60
N GLN A 359 -0.23 24.68 4.35
CA GLN A 359 -0.16 24.39 5.78
C GLN A 359 -1.03 23.19 6.17
N PHE A 360 -0.69 22.52 7.28
CA PHE A 360 -1.50 21.44 7.79
C PHE A 360 -2.81 21.96 8.39
N ASN A 361 -3.91 21.51 7.84
CA ASN A 361 -5.25 21.78 8.36
C ASN A 361 -5.90 20.49 8.84
N LYS A 362 -6.67 20.61 9.92
CA LYS A 362 -7.38 19.52 10.56
C LYS A 362 -8.54 19.04 9.70
N VAL A 363 -8.68 17.70 9.59
CA VAL A 363 -9.81 17.05 8.95
C VAL A 363 -10.82 16.61 10.02
N GLU A 364 -12.07 17.05 9.89
CA GLU A 364 -13.14 16.63 10.79
C GLU A 364 -13.82 15.37 10.26
N ILE A 365 -13.77 14.29 11.06
CA ILE A 365 -14.46 13.05 10.74
C ILE A 365 -15.89 13.15 11.29
N PRO A 366 -16.92 12.85 10.47
CA PRO A 366 -18.31 12.92 10.94
C PRO A 366 -18.53 12.04 12.17
N LYS A 367 -19.06 12.62 13.23
CA LYS A 367 -19.44 11.88 14.43
C LYS A 367 -20.72 11.11 14.17
N THR A 368 -20.71 9.82 14.50
CA THR A 368 -21.90 8.97 14.53
C THR A 368 -21.93 8.27 15.88
N GLU A 369 -23.09 7.75 16.29
CA GLU A 369 -23.21 6.96 17.53
C GLU A 369 -22.21 5.79 17.59
N LEU A 370 -21.80 5.27 16.40
CA LEU A 370 -20.85 4.17 16.27
C LEU A 370 -19.38 4.58 16.39
N ASN A 371 -19.04 5.88 16.26
CA ASN A 371 -17.64 6.34 16.26
C ASN A 371 -17.32 7.48 17.24
N GLU A 372 -18.23 7.85 18.14
CA GLU A 372 -18.02 8.97 19.08
C GLU A 372 -16.74 8.86 19.91
N ASN A 373 -16.32 7.63 20.23
CA ASN A 373 -15.13 7.33 21.03
C ASN A 373 -14.08 6.50 20.28
N LEU A 374 -14.18 6.41 18.95
CA LEU A 374 -13.28 5.55 18.19
C LEU A 374 -12.03 6.30 17.74
N GLU A 375 -10.91 5.67 18.00
CA GLU A 375 -9.60 6.15 17.61
C GLU A 375 -9.33 5.85 16.11
N ILE A 376 -8.68 6.80 15.43
CA ILE A 376 -8.13 6.56 14.10
C ILE A 376 -6.93 5.63 14.24
N LYS A 377 -6.98 4.48 13.58
CA LYS A 377 -5.91 3.47 13.59
C LYS A 377 -4.85 3.71 12.54
N LYS A 378 -5.30 4.04 11.33
CA LYS A 378 -4.41 4.14 10.18
C LYS A 378 -4.94 5.13 9.13
N ILE A 379 -4.00 5.73 8.38
CA ILE A 379 -4.25 6.50 7.17
C ILE A 379 -3.40 5.96 6.02
N GLU A 380 -3.96 5.98 4.82
CA GLU A 380 -3.24 5.71 3.56
C GLU A 380 -3.70 6.68 2.48
N CYS A 381 -2.74 7.21 1.73
CA CYS A 381 -2.99 8.06 0.57
C CYS A 381 -2.82 7.24 -0.71
N GLY A 382 -3.78 7.33 -1.63
CA GLY A 382 -3.59 7.01 -3.03
C GLY A 382 -3.10 8.24 -3.79
N ALA A 383 -3.15 8.24 -5.13
CA ALA A 383 -2.70 9.39 -5.91
C ALA A 383 -3.44 10.67 -5.52
N TYR A 384 -4.78 10.63 -5.51
CA TYR A 384 -5.65 11.77 -5.27
C TYR A 384 -6.78 11.45 -4.27
N HIS A 385 -6.61 10.44 -3.42
CA HIS A 385 -7.59 10.10 -2.38
C HIS A 385 -6.90 9.67 -1.10
N THR A 386 -7.62 9.73 0.01
CA THR A 386 -7.14 9.35 1.33
C THR A 386 -8.14 8.43 1.99
N LEU A 387 -7.67 7.32 2.56
CA LEU A 387 -8.45 6.41 3.39
C LEU A 387 -8.08 6.52 4.86
N ILE A 388 -9.07 6.32 5.71
CA ILE A 388 -8.97 6.32 7.18
C ILE A 388 -9.54 5.00 7.70
N GLN A 389 -8.76 4.26 8.46
CA GLN A 389 -9.21 3.08 9.21
C GLN A 389 -9.48 3.47 10.66
N MET A 390 -10.67 3.16 11.15
CA MET A 390 -11.07 3.36 12.54
C MET A 390 -10.96 2.06 13.37
N GLY A 391 -11.00 2.19 14.69
CA GLY A 391 -10.79 1.07 15.61
C GLY A 391 -11.81 -0.07 15.57
N ASN A 392 -12.99 0.16 14.97
CA ASN A 392 -14.11 -0.81 14.90
C ASN A 392 -14.36 -1.33 13.49
N ASN A 393 -13.34 -1.45 12.64
CA ASN A 393 -13.45 -1.82 11.24
C ASN A 393 -14.17 -0.81 10.34
N LEU A 394 -14.57 0.35 10.85
CA LEU A 394 -15.10 1.42 10.00
C LEU A 394 -13.99 2.04 9.16
N ILE A 395 -14.34 2.38 7.92
CA ILE A 395 -13.46 3.03 6.97
C ILE A 395 -14.13 4.31 6.50
N TYR A 396 -13.37 5.38 6.43
CA TYR A 396 -13.75 6.63 5.78
C TYR A 396 -12.78 6.93 4.65
N GLY A 397 -13.24 7.68 3.65
CA GLY A 397 -12.39 8.15 2.57
C GLY A 397 -12.86 9.49 2.05
N PHE A 398 -11.95 10.21 1.39
CA PHE A 398 -12.20 11.47 0.70
C PHE A 398 -11.19 11.65 -0.43
N GLY A 399 -11.48 12.59 -1.33
CA GLY A 399 -10.71 12.82 -2.54
C GLY A 399 -11.39 12.28 -3.79
N GLN A 400 -10.59 11.96 -4.81
CA GLN A 400 -11.06 11.45 -6.10
C GLN A 400 -11.83 10.13 -5.94
N ASN A 401 -13.00 10.03 -6.62
CA ASN A 401 -13.88 8.88 -6.58
C ASN A 401 -14.48 8.52 -7.95
N ASN A 402 -13.93 9.03 -9.04
CA ASN A 402 -14.40 8.74 -10.41
C ASN A 402 -14.35 7.24 -10.75
N CYS A 403 -13.43 6.49 -10.16
CA CYS A 403 -13.31 5.04 -10.27
C CYS A 403 -13.96 4.29 -9.09
N LYS A 404 -14.72 4.97 -8.22
CA LYS A 404 -15.35 4.41 -7.03
C LYS A 404 -14.36 3.87 -5.98
N GLN A 405 -13.14 4.41 -5.97
CA GLN A 405 -12.07 3.98 -5.06
C GLN A 405 -12.32 4.31 -3.59
N ILE A 406 -13.25 5.22 -3.28
CA ILE A 406 -13.63 5.57 -1.90
C ILE A 406 -14.94 4.90 -1.48
N GLY A 407 -15.84 4.67 -2.44
CA GLY A 407 -17.15 4.10 -2.17
C GLY A 407 -18.10 4.27 -3.35
N ASN A 408 -19.23 3.56 -3.32
CA ASN A 408 -20.25 3.63 -4.39
C ASN A 408 -21.10 4.90 -4.26
N TYR A 409 -20.47 6.07 -4.25
CA TYR A 409 -21.09 7.39 -4.29
C TYR A 409 -21.22 7.86 -5.74
N GLN A 410 -22.22 8.68 -6.04
CA GLN A 410 -22.41 9.23 -7.42
C GLN A 410 -21.33 10.28 -7.74
N ASP A 411 -20.88 11.01 -6.72
CA ASP A 411 -19.91 12.08 -6.86
C ASP A 411 -18.56 11.53 -7.37
N GLU A 412 -17.94 12.24 -8.31
CA GLU A 412 -16.61 11.91 -8.85
C GLU A 412 -15.48 12.24 -7.88
N PHE A 413 -15.74 13.10 -6.90
CA PHE A 413 -14.85 13.41 -5.79
C PHE A 413 -15.64 13.76 -4.52
N LEU A 414 -15.02 13.51 -3.38
CA LEU A 414 -15.61 13.73 -2.06
C LEU A 414 -14.70 14.70 -1.28
N SER A 415 -15.15 15.92 -1.05
CA SER A 415 -14.38 16.96 -0.34
C SER A 415 -14.39 16.81 1.19
N SER A 416 -15.10 15.84 1.73
CA SER A 416 -15.13 15.54 3.17
C SER A 416 -15.17 14.05 3.42
N PRO A 417 -14.73 13.55 4.60
CA PRO A 417 -14.75 12.13 4.89
C PRO A 417 -16.14 11.52 4.77
N LYS A 418 -16.29 10.52 3.91
CA LYS A 418 -17.49 9.70 3.76
C LYS A 418 -17.21 8.28 4.21
N LYS A 419 -18.19 7.68 4.88
CA LYS A 419 -18.10 6.30 5.34
C LYS A 419 -18.08 5.35 4.14
N TRP A 420 -17.21 4.35 4.16
CA TRP A 420 -17.18 3.30 3.15
C TRP A 420 -18.55 2.58 3.06
N ASN A 421 -19.12 2.52 1.88
CA ASN A 421 -20.48 2.02 1.66
C ASN A 421 -20.57 0.77 0.78
N TYR A 422 -19.46 0.12 0.47
CA TYR A 422 -19.50 -1.20 -0.13
C TYR A 422 -19.92 -2.24 0.89
N ILE A 423 -20.83 -3.13 0.50
CA ILE A 423 -21.21 -4.29 1.28
C ILE A 423 -20.05 -5.30 1.15
N ILE A 424 -19.23 -5.37 2.17
CA ILE A 424 -18.30 -6.48 2.34
C ILE A 424 -19.15 -7.54 3.04
N ASP A 425 -19.23 -8.74 2.45
CA ASP A 425 -19.95 -9.85 3.06
C ASP A 425 -19.73 -9.83 4.57
N ASN A 426 -20.84 -9.71 5.33
CA ASN A 426 -20.85 -9.63 6.79
C ASN A 426 -20.37 -10.94 7.41
N ASN A 427 -19.20 -11.41 7.03
CA ASN A 427 -18.54 -12.49 7.72
C ASN A 427 -18.12 -11.93 9.08
N LYS A 428 -18.95 -12.18 10.11
CA LYS A 428 -18.68 -11.81 11.51
C LYS A 428 -17.30 -12.27 11.99
N ASP A 429 -16.69 -13.19 11.25
CA ASP A 429 -15.40 -13.81 11.54
C ASP A 429 -14.20 -13.07 10.97
N LYS A 430 -14.38 -11.91 10.30
CA LYS A 430 -13.28 -11.16 9.70
C LYS A 430 -13.04 -9.83 10.41
N ILE A 431 -11.77 -9.53 10.69
CA ILE A 431 -11.31 -8.26 11.26
C ILE A 431 -10.51 -7.53 10.20
N LEU A 432 -10.81 -6.25 9.97
CA LEU A 432 -10.00 -5.38 9.12
C LEU A 432 -8.60 -5.23 9.75
N TYR A 433 -7.63 -5.84 9.08
CA TYR A 433 -6.24 -5.84 9.54
C TYR A 433 -5.47 -4.63 9.04
N ASP A 434 -5.65 -4.28 7.75
CA ASP A 434 -4.88 -3.22 7.10
C ASP A 434 -5.65 -2.60 5.93
N ILE A 435 -5.30 -1.36 5.58
CA ILE A 435 -5.72 -0.66 4.36
C ILE A 435 -4.50 -0.31 3.52
N LYS A 436 -4.64 -0.34 2.20
CA LYS A 436 -3.62 0.05 1.23
C LYS A 436 -4.24 0.83 0.09
N CYS A 437 -3.51 1.80 -0.41
CA CYS A 437 -3.90 2.56 -1.59
C CYS A 437 -2.82 2.48 -2.67
N SER A 438 -3.25 2.59 -3.92
CA SER A 438 -2.37 2.70 -5.08
C SER A 438 -3.11 3.50 -6.14
N ASN A 439 -2.55 4.53 -6.69
CA ASN A 439 -3.17 5.44 -7.65
C ASN A 439 -4.68 5.67 -7.37
N SER A 440 -5.58 5.14 -8.20
CA SER A 440 -7.04 5.19 -8.04
C SER A 440 -7.63 3.86 -7.54
N ILE A 441 -6.90 3.14 -6.67
CA ILE A 441 -7.28 1.83 -6.14
C ILE A 441 -7.19 1.87 -4.62
N SER A 442 -8.16 1.25 -3.97
CA SER A 442 -8.16 1.01 -2.52
C SER A 442 -8.27 -0.48 -2.23
N CYS A 443 -7.45 -0.96 -1.32
CA CYS A 443 -7.43 -2.35 -0.88
C CYS A 443 -7.64 -2.45 0.62
N LEU A 444 -8.51 -3.37 1.02
CA LEU A 444 -8.80 -3.70 2.40
C LEU A 444 -8.32 -5.12 2.67
N LEU A 445 -7.53 -5.29 3.71
CA LEU A 445 -6.98 -6.57 4.10
C LEU A 445 -7.65 -7.03 5.39
N TYR A 446 -8.24 -8.23 5.37
CA TYR A 446 -8.93 -8.83 6.50
C TYR A 446 -8.20 -10.07 6.97
N LYS A 447 -8.19 -10.27 8.29
CA LYS A 447 -7.80 -11.52 8.95
C LYS A 447 -9.04 -12.23 9.47
N THR A 448 -9.04 -13.56 9.44
CA THR A 448 -10.04 -14.36 10.16
C THR A 448 -9.83 -14.19 11.66
N ARG A 449 -10.89 -13.97 12.43
CA ARG A 449 -10.82 -14.00 13.90
C ARG A 449 -10.29 -15.33 14.35
N PRO A 450 -9.37 -15.40 15.31
CA PRO A 450 -9.06 -16.66 15.96
C PRO A 450 -10.35 -17.21 16.58
N GLU A 451 -10.61 -18.49 16.37
CA GLU A 451 -11.77 -19.15 16.95
C GLU A 451 -11.73 -19.02 18.47
N ASN A 452 -12.67 -18.29 19.03
CA ASN A 452 -12.83 -18.20 20.47
C ASN A 452 -13.50 -19.49 20.96
N LYS A 453 -12.72 -20.44 21.47
CA LYS A 453 -13.23 -21.74 21.92
C LYS A 453 -14.29 -21.61 23.01
N GLU A 454 -14.32 -20.50 23.75
CA GLU A 454 -15.32 -20.20 24.77
C GLU A 454 -16.68 -19.82 24.16
N GLU A 455 -16.70 -18.98 23.11
CA GLU A 455 -17.94 -18.61 22.41
C GLU A 455 -18.57 -19.81 21.68
N LYS A 456 -17.78 -20.69 21.06
CA LYS A 456 -18.31 -21.94 20.45
C LYS A 456 -18.89 -22.91 21.48
N ASN A 457 -18.32 -22.96 22.68
CA ASN A 457 -18.88 -23.75 23.75
C ASN A 457 -20.20 -23.16 24.26
N GLU A 458 -20.35 -21.85 24.34
CA GLU A 458 -21.59 -21.20 24.71
C GLU A 458 -22.66 -21.33 23.62
N GLU A 459 -22.31 -21.15 22.34
CA GLU A 459 -23.22 -21.37 21.21
C GLU A 459 -23.69 -22.84 21.16
N LYS A 460 -22.79 -23.80 21.34
CA LYS A 460 -23.15 -25.22 21.38
C LYS A 460 -24.02 -25.58 22.59
N ILE A 461 -23.78 -24.98 23.76
CA ILE A 461 -24.62 -25.16 24.94
C ILE A 461 -26.03 -24.56 24.72
N ILE A 462 -26.13 -23.46 23.93
CA ILE A 462 -27.42 -22.85 23.57
C ILE A 462 -28.14 -23.71 22.53
N GLU A 463 -27.45 -24.23 21.52
CA GLU A 463 -28.04 -25.17 20.54
C GLU A 463 -28.48 -26.46 21.20
N ASP A 464 -27.68 -27.08 22.05
CA ASP A 464 -28.03 -28.29 22.81
C ASP A 464 -29.26 -28.05 23.71
N LYS A 465 -29.39 -26.86 24.33
CA LYS A 465 -30.57 -26.47 25.12
C LYS A 465 -31.82 -26.22 24.29
N ILE A 466 -31.66 -25.73 23.04
CA ILE A 466 -32.78 -25.55 22.11
C ILE A 466 -33.27 -26.91 21.63
N ASP A 467 -32.38 -27.83 21.28
CA ASP A 467 -32.70 -29.17 20.86
C ASP A 467 -33.37 -30.00 22.00
N GLU A 468 -32.88 -29.86 23.24
CA GLU A 468 -33.57 -30.43 24.41
C GLU A 468 -35.01 -29.90 24.59
N LYS A 469 -35.21 -28.57 24.41
CA LYS A 469 -36.52 -27.95 24.49
C LYS A 469 -37.48 -28.42 23.38
N ILE A 470 -36.95 -28.60 22.16
CA ILE A 470 -37.71 -29.11 21.02
C ILE A 470 -38.07 -30.57 21.26
N MET A 471 -37.16 -31.41 21.78
CA MET A 471 -37.44 -32.81 22.15
C MET A 471 -38.48 -32.92 23.26
N VAL A 472 -38.41 -32.10 24.31
CA VAL A 472 -39.39 -32.11 25.41
C VAL A 472 -40.77 -31.65 24.95
N ASN A 473 -40.85 -30.74 23.98
CA ASN A 473 -42.14 -30.33 23.42
C ASN A 473 -42.74 -31.35 22.44
N SER A 474 -41.92 -32.13 21.72
CA SER A 474 -42.41 -33.22 20.86
C SER A 474 -42.95 -34.42 21.67
N LEU A 475 -42.37 -34.69 22.86
CA LEU A 475 -42.86 -35.74 23.77
C LEU A 475 -44.15 -35.35 24.52
N ARG A 476 -44.53 -34.06 24.56
CA ARG A 476 -45.78 -33.63 25.20
C ARG A 476 -47.00 -33.59 24.28
N THR A 477 -46.84 -33.85 22.97
CA THR A 477 -47.94 -33.86 22.00
C THR A 477 -48.50 -35.23 21.66
N GLU A 478 -48.03 -36.32 22.31
CA GLU A 478 -48.49 -37.68 22.03
C GLU A 478 -49.55 -38.25 23.03
N ASP A 479 -50.02 -37.47 24.03
CA ASP A 479 -51.04 -37.93 24.97
C ASP A 479 -52.31 -37.06 24.92
N VAL A 480 -53.10 -37.22 23.83
CA VAL A 480 -54.52 -36.84 23.84
C VAL A 480 -55.34 -38.04 23.33
N PRO A 481 -56.09 -38.77 24.20
CA PRO A 481 -56.93 -39.86 23.75
C PRO A 481 -58.18 -39.31 23.04
N LEU A 482 -58.35 -39.76 21.79
CA LEU A 482 -59.62 -39.69 21.05
C LEU A 482 -60.70 -40.53 21.77
N ASN A 483 -61.58 -39.91 22.56
CA ASN A 483 -62.89 -40.48 22.79
C ASN A 483 -63.93 -39.43 23.22
N LYS A 484 -65.05 -39.49 22.51
CA LYS A 484 -66.36 -38.85 22.73
C LYS A 484 -66.62 -37.53 22.00
N ILE A 485 -67.24 -37.70 20.82
CA ILE A 485 -68.42 -36.90 20.40
C ILE A 485 -69.42 -37.90 19.78
N ILE A 486 -70.49 -38.07 20.51
CA ILE A 486 -71.80 -38.38 19.87
C ILE A 486 -72.44 -37.03 19.56
#